data_c1f516e642d8f9f0d7328d67ca53be7e
#
_entry.id   c1f516e642d8f9f0d7328d67ca53be7e
#
_cell.length_a   1.000
_cell.length_b   1.000
_cell.length_c   1.000
_cell.angle_alpha   90.00
_cell.angle_beta   90.00
_cell.angle_gamma   90.00
#
_symmetry.space_group_name_H-M   'P 1'
#
loop_
_entity.id
_entity.type
_entity.pdbx_description
1 polymer ?
#
loop_
_entity_poly.entity_id
_entity_poly.type
_entity_poly.pdbx_seq_one_letter_code
_entity_poly.pdbx_strand_id
1 'polypeptide(L)'
;MSTNLTKRDFAKVAGAAALGMTAPPSAGLGQTSPESQPKSVQGAAATFPEGFSWGVATSAFQIEGAVKEDGRGASIWDSYAHTPGKIRNGDNADVAIDHYHRYKDDVRLMQDMGVKAYRFSIAWPRIFPNGIGQPNAKGLDFYRRLLDALLEAGIEPFPTLYHWDLPQALQDKGGWQSRDTAKAFADYAGYMAGALSDRTKHFFTINEFFSFVDIGHRGAEATVDGRKIRLELAPGLRLSNAKLNQVRHNAVLAQGLAVQAIRANGIAGTRCGPADNLSTAVPAIETPENIKAAEIATREMNAGYLTVILEGKYTDAYLTAAGKDAPKFTEDDLKIISSPVDFIGINVYRPAAYVVASERAPGFRPIPFNKSHPRMLSLWHLLGPEVMYWAPRQMQSLWKTKEIYITENGCGASDEMSANGIVDDSDRIMFLRNHLAHLHRATAEGVPVKGYFPWSLMDNFEWSDGFSNRFGLVYVDYRTQKRTPKLSAAYFREAIAKNAVV
;
A
#
# COMPACT_ATOMS: atom_id res chain seq x y z
N MET A 1 -41.17 -1.72 -3.36
CA MET A 1 -41.78 -3.06 -3.40
C MET A 1 -40.63 -4.06 -3.38
N SER A 2 -40.48 -4.73 -2.24
CA SER A 2 -39.42 -5.72 -2.00
C SER A 2 -39.97 -7.08 -2.38
N THR A 3 -39.46 -7.70 -3.41
CA THR A 3 -39.78 -9.09 -3.77
C THR A 3 -38.77 -10.01 -3.11
N ASN A 4 -39.15 -10.60 -1.99
CA ASN A 4 -38.44 -11.71 -1.36
C ASN A 4 -38.56 -12.96 -2.23
N LEU A 5 -37.48 -13.37 -2.86
CA LEU A 5 -37.39 -14.69 -3.50
C LEU A 5 -37.31 -15.78 -2.44
N THR A 6 -38.20 -16.76 -2.52
CA THR A 6 -38.28 -17.88 -1.57
C THR A 6 -37.35 -19.02 -1.98
N LYS A 7 -36.96 -19.87 -1.00
CA LYS A 7 -36.12 -21.09 -1.23
C LYS A 7 -36.68 -22.02 -2.32
N ARG A 8 -37.95 -21.90 -2.70
CA ARG A 8 -38.58 -22.67 -3.78
C ARG A 8 -38.23 -22.14 -5.17
N ASP A 9 -37.90 -20.86 -5.29
CA ASP A 9 -37.53 -20.26 -6.59
C ASP A 9 -36.07 -20.60 -6.96
N PHE A 10 -35.22 -20.85 -5.97
CA PHE A 10 -33.86 -21.29 -6.17
C PHE A 10 -33.76 -22.73 -6.71
N ALA A 11 -34.67 -23.61 -6.28
CA ALA A 11 -34.74 -25.01 -6.73
C ALA A 11 -35.20 -25.17 -8.19
N LYS A 12 -35.86 -24.17 -8.78
CA LYS A 12 -36.32 -24.19 -10.16
C LYS A 12 -35.28 -23.79 -11.17
N VAL A 13 -34.28 -23.00 -10.74
CA VAL A 13 -33.17 -22.57 -11.60
C VAL A 13 -32.08 -23.63 -11.67
N ALA A 14 -31.88 -24.41 -10.62
CA ALA A 14 -30.90 -25.52 -10.59
C ALA A 14 -31.37 -26.81 -11.31
N GLY A 15 -32.64 -26.93 -11.66
CA GLY A 15 -33.21 -28.13 -12.25
C GLY A 15 -33.28 -28.19 -13.78
N ALA A 16 -32.87 -27.15 -14.49
CA ALA A 16 -33.03 -27.06 -15.95
C ALA A 16 -31.81 -27.46 -16.80
N ALA A 17 -30.71 -27.92 -16.18
CA ALA A 17 -29.48 -28.26 -16.88
C ALA A 17 -29.19 -29.78 -17.03
N ALA A 18 -30.12 -30.65 -16.70
CA ALA A 18 -29.90 -32.09 -16.76
C ALA A 18 -31.05 -32.83 -17.41
N LEU A 19 -31.30 -32.63 -18.69
CA LEU A 19 -32.10 -33.59 -19.51
C LEU A 19 -31.89 -33.27 -21.00
N GLY A 20 -31.27 -34.23 -21.72
CA GLY A 20 -31.45 -34.37 -23.16
C GLY A 20 -30.19 -34.52 -24.00
N MET A 21 -29.51 -35.65 -23.92
CA MET A 21 -28.85 -36.23 -25.07
C MET A 21 -29.00 -37.75 -25.09
N THR A 22 -29.97 -38.20 -25.89
CA THR A 22 -30.04 -39.60 -26.35
C THR A 22 -29.18 -39.75 -27.62
N ALA A 23 -28.24 -40.66 -27.61
CA ALA A 23 -27.43 -41.01 -28.77
C ALA A 23 -28.20 -41.95 -29.73
N PRO A 24 -28.05 -41.83 -31.06
CA PRO A 24 -28.44 -42.88 -32.01
C PRO A 24 -27.31 -43.91 -32.20
N PRO A 25 -27.61 -45.13 -32.69
CA PRO A 25 -26.69 -46.26 -32.65
C PRO A 25 -25.63 -46.24 -33.73
N SER A 26 -24.53 -46.93 -33.41
CA SER A 26 -23.31 -47.15 -34.15
C SER A 26 -23.49 -47.76 -35.52
N ALA A 27 -22.78 -47.23 -36.53
CA ALA A 27 -22.29 -47.96 -37.67
C ALA A 27 -20.75 -47.95 -37.62
N GLY A 28 -20.15 -49.14 -37.65
CA GLY A 28 -18.71 -49.31 -37.53
C GLY A 28 -17.96 -49.01 -38.80
N LEU A 29 -16.68 -48.96 -38.61
CA LEU A 29 -15.53 -49.26 -39.47
C LEU A 29 -14.48 -48.16 -39.52
N GLY A 30 -13.24 -48.54 -39.20
CA GLY A 30 -12.06 -47.75 -39.48
C GLY A 30 -11.07 -47.69 -38.31
N GLN A 31 -10.18 -48.68 -38.23
CA GLN A 31 -8.95 -48.55 -37.44
C GLN A 31 -8.12 -47.39 -37.99
N THR A 32 -7.98 -46.35 -37.24
CA THR A 32 -6.96 -45.33 -37.45
C THR A 32 -6.03 -45.32 -36.24
N SER A 33 -4.76 -45.20 -36.53
CA SER A 33 -3.59 -45.17 -35.61
C SER A 33 -3.78 -44.30 -34.38
N PRO A 34 -3.04 -44.55 -33.28
CA PRO A 34 -3.21 -43.79 -32.05
C PRO A 34 -2.86 -42.31 -32.31
N GLU A 35 -3.87 -41.45 -32.36
CA GLU A 35 -3.69 -40.01 -32.27
C GLU A 35 -2.94 -39.67 -30.96
N SER A 36 -1.80 -39.01 -31.12
CA SER A 36 -1.06 -38.44 -30.04
C SER A 36 -2.00 -37.57 -29.21
N GLN A 37 -2.21 -37.95 -27.96
CA GLN A 37 -2.87 -37.07 -26.98
C GLN A 37 -2.20 -35.68 -27.06
N PRO A 38 -2.96 -34.59 -27.10
CA PRO A 38 -2.38 -33.26 -27.04
C PRO A 38 -1.55 -33.20 -25.76
N LYS A 39 -0.24 -33.02 -25.90
CA LYS A 39 0.65 -32.72 -24.79
C LYS A 39 -0.01 -31.54 -24.06
N SER A 40 -0.36 -31.76 -22.80
CA SER A 40 -0.75 -30.67 -21.92
C SER A 40 0.33 -29.59 -22.07
N VAL A 41 -0.04 -28.42 -22.57
CA VAL A 41 0.81 -27.25 -22.52
C VAL A 41 0.94 -26.93 -21.04
N GLN A 42 1.87 -27.55 -20.36
CA GLN A 42 2.40 -27.05 -19.13
C GLN A 42 3.07 -25.72 -19.52
N GLY A 43 2.31 -24.63 -19.48
CA GLY A 43 2.88 -23.29 -19.56
C GLY A 43 3.98 -23.22 -18.51
N ALA A 44 5.17 -22.80 -18.91
CA ALA A 44 6.24 -22.51 -17.97
C ALA A 44 5.64 -21.67 -16.83
N ALA A 45 5.85 -22.11 -15.58
CA ALA A 45 5.33 -21.37 -14.42
C ALA A 45 5.74 -19.90 -14.55
N ALA A 46 4.80 -18.98 -14.33
CA ALA A 46 5.03 -17.54 -14.40
C ALA A 46 5.91 -17.12 -13.22
N THR A 47 7.23 -17.34 -13.33
CA THR A 47 8.22 -17.12 -12.26
C THR A 47 8.71 -15.68 -12.23
N PHE A 48 8.90 -15.17 -11.04
CA PHE A 48 9.51 -13.86 -10.80
C PHE A 48 11.05 -13.95 -10.92
N PRO A 49 11.75 -12.81 -11.10
CA PRO A 49 13.21 -12.80 -11.16
C PRO A 49 13.85 -13.46 -9.94
N GLU A 50 15.04 -14.04 -10.13
CA GLU A 50 15.84 -14.54 -9.02
C GLU A 50 16.16 -13.42 -8.03
N GLY A 51 16.11 -13.70 -6.72
CA GLY A 51 16.30 -12.72 -5.67
C GLY A 51 15.10 -11.77 -5.46
N PHE A 52 13.93 -12.08 -6.02
CA PHE A 52 12.72 -11.29 -5.78
C PHE A 52 12.30 -11.35 -4.31
N SER A 53 12.15 -10.18 -3.68
CA SER A 53 11.81 -10.08 -2.24
C SER A 53 10.31 -10.28 -2.02
N TRP A 54 9.94 -11.49 -1.58
CA TRP A 54 8.59 -11.79 -1.12
C TRP A 54 8.42 -11.37 0.33
N GLY A 55 7.75 -10.25 0.56
CA GLY A 55 7.56 -9.68 1.88
C GLY A 55 6.10 -9.66 2.34
N VAL A 56 5.88 -9.05 3.49
CA VAL A 56 4.58 -8.63 4.02
C VAL A 56 4.72 -7.25 4.63
N ALA A 57 3.62 -6.49 4.76
CA ALA A 57 3.64 -5.13 5.29
C ALA A 57 2.69 -4.93 6.46
N THR A 58 3.07 -3.99 7.36
CA THR A 58 2.23 -3.45 8.44
C THR A 58 2.65 -2.01 8.77
N SER A 59 1.90 -1.33 9.65
CA SER A 59 2.33 -0.05 10.24
C SER A 59 2.19 -0.03 11.74
N ALA A 60 3.05 0.73 12.41
CA ALA A 60 3.18 0.77 13.87
C ALA A 60 1.86 1.10 14.57
N PHE A 61 1.21 2.20 14.20
CA PHE A 61 -0.03 2.62 14.86
C PHE A 61 -1.14 1.56 14.72
N GLN A 62 -1.21 0.89 13.59
CA GLN A 62 -2.27 -0.08 13.29
C GLN A 62 -2.11 -1.41 14.03
N ILE A 63 -0.89 -1.77 14.46
CA ILE A 63 -0.63 -3.10 15.03
C ILE A 63 -0.07 -3.11 16.47
N GLU A 64 0.73 -2.11 16.85
CA GLU A 64 1.54 -2.20 18.07
C GLU A 64 0.72 -2.18 19.35
N GLY A 65 -0.22 -1.26 19.49
CA GLY A 65 -0.82 -0.94 20.78
C GLY A 65 0.18 -0.32 21.75
N ALA A 66 0.09 -0.68 23.04
CA ALA A 66 1.01 -0.21 24.09
C ALA A 66 1.21 1.32 24.07
N VAL A 67 0.13 2.06 23.82
CA VAL A 67 0.17 3.51 23.52
C VAL A 67 0.64 4.38 24.68
N LYS A 68 0.62 3.86 25.91
CA LYS A 68 1.08 4.55 27.13
C LYS A 68 2.29 3.87 27.78
N GLU A 69 2.90 2.92 27.11
CA GLU A 69 3.99 2.13 27.68
C GLU A 69 5.36 2.65 27.26
N ASP A 70 6.34 2.40 28.12
CA ASP A 70 7.77 2.67 27.88
C ASP A 70 8.09 4.10 27.41
N GLY A 71 7.28 5.08 27.85
CA GLY A 71 7.51 6.49 27.57
C GLY A 71 7.12 6.94 26.16
N ARG A 72 6.32 6.15 25.42
CA ARG A 72 5.76 6.59 24.13
C ARG A 72 4.92 7.86 24.30
N GLY A 73 5.16 8.87 23.45
CA GLY A 73 4.31 10.06 23.36
C GLY A 73 3.04 9.80 22.54
N ALA A 74 2.05 10.69 22.67
CA ALA A 74 0.86 10.63 21.83
C ALA A 74 1.16 11.03 20.38
N SER A 75 0.50 10.39 19.44
CA SER A 75 0.44 10.77 18.02
C SER A 75 -0.87 11.49 17.69
N ILE A 76 -0.94 12.10 16.51
CA ILE A 76 -2.19 12.66 15.98
C ILE A 76 -3.29 11.61 15.83
N TRP A 77 -2.93 10.34 15.61
CA TRP A 77 -3.87 9.24 15.50
C TRP A 77 -4.44 8.82 16.86
N ASP A 78 -3.65 8.91 17.95
CA ASP A 78 -4.19 8.70 19.30
C ASP A 78 -5.31 9.71 19.59
N SER A 79 -5.05 11.00 19.32
CA SER A 79 -6.05 12.06 19.51
C SER A 79 -7.25 11.91 18.59
N TYR A 80 -7.02 11.56 17.33
CA TYR A 80 -8.06 11.40 16.32
C TYR A 80 -8.97 10.22 16.63
N ALA A 81 -8.40 9.06 16.98
CA ALA A 81 -9.15 7.83 17.26
C ALA A 81 -10.04 7.95 18.52
N HIS A 82 -9.67 8.82 19.48
CA HIS A 82 -10.50 9.11 20.65
C HIS A 82 -11.52 10.25 20.42
N THR A 83 -11.52 10.87 19.25
CA THR A 83 -12.50 11.90 18.92
C THR A 83 -13.82 11.26 18.47
N PRO A 84 -14.95 11.53 19.15
CA PRO A 84 -16.23 10.90 18.81
C PRO A 84 -16.62 11.05 17.33
N GLY A 85 -17.04 9.96 16.70
CA GLY A 85 -17.50 9.93 15.31
C GLY A 85 -16.41 9.96 14.24
N LYS A 86 -15.12 9.90 14.60
CA LYS A 86 -14.02 9.87 13.66
C LYS A 86 -13.69 8.44 13.19
N ILE A 87 -13.85 7.47 14.08
CA ILE A 87 -13.62 6.05 13.76
C ILE A 87 -14.94 5.30 13.80
N ARG A 88 -15.13 4.39 12.84
CA ARG A 88 -16.30 3.50 12.81
C ARG A 88 -16.38 2.71 14.12
N ASN A 89 -17.58 2.54 14.63
CA ASN A 89 -17.90 1.88 15.91
C ASN A 89 -17.25 2.51 17.16
N GLY A 90 -16.53 3.64 17.02
CA GLY A 90 -15.76 4.21 18.13
C GLY A 90 -14.53 3.39 18.51
N ASP A 91 -14.03 2.57 17.60
CA ASP A 91 -12.81 1.78 17.79
C ASP A 91 -11.59 2.69 18.01
N ASN A 92 -10.58 2.20 18.70
CA ASN A 92 -9.27 2.84 18.86
C ASN A 92 -8.14 1.81 18.81
N ALA A 93 -6.92 2.26 18.66
CA ALA A 93 -5.74 1.42 18.55
C ALA A 93 -4.93 1.31 19.85
N ASP A 94 -5.53 1.55 21.03
CA ASP A 94 -4.81 1.52 22.32
C ASP A 94 -4.14 0.18 22.57
N VAL A 95 -4.81 -0.91 22.19
CA VAL A 95 -4.28 -2.26 22.17
C VAL A 95 -3.95 -2.71 20.75
N ALA A 96 -4.65 -2.21 19.75
CA ALA A 96 -4.56 -2.62 18.35
C ALA A 96 -4.62 -4.17 18.25
N ILE A 97 -3.53 -4.79 17.79
CA ILE A 97 -3.37 -6.25 17.81
C ILE A 97 -2.21 -6.69 18.70
N ASP A 98 -1.80 -5.84 19.63
CA ASP A 98 -0.81 -6.14 20.69
C ASP A 98 0.54 -6.64 20.15
N HIS A 99 0.94 -6.16 18.98
CA HIS A 99 2.23 -6.56 18.38
C HIS A 99 3.42 -6.18 19.25
N TYR A 100 3.33 -5.08 19.99
CA TYR A 100 4.39 -4.63 20.89
C TYR A 100 4.85 -5.73 21.86
N HIS A 101 3.91 -6.51 22.41
CA HIS A 101 4.22 -7.62 23.32
C HIS A 101 4.38 -8.95 22.58
N ARG A 102 3.75 -9.13 21.40
CA ARG A 102 3.65 -10.40 20.67
C ARG A 102 4.57 -10.49 19.45
N TYR A 103 5.45 -9.52 19.22
CA TYR A 103 6.27 -9.47 18.02
C TYR A 103 7.05 -10.76 17.74
N LYS A 104 7.49 -11.48 18.77
CA LYS A 104 8.21 -12.76 18.59
C LYS A 104 7.33 -13.85 17.98
N ASP A 105 6.08 -13.93 18.40
CA ASP A 105 5.11 -14.89 17.85
C ASP A 105 4.73 -14.48 16.43
N ASP A 106 4.58 -13.18 16.18
CA ASP A 106 4.28 -12.65 14.84
C ASP A 106 5.47 -12.86 13.87
N VAL A 107 6.73 -12.74 14.35
CA VAL A 107 7.93 -13.08 13.55
C VAL A 107 7.97 -14.58 13.23
N ARG A 108 7.66 -15.44 14.20
CA ARG A 108 7.58 -16.89 13.95
C ARG A 108 6.51 -17.22 12.92
N LEU A 109 5.35 -16.58 13.00
CA LEU A 109 4.28 -16.72 12.02
C LEU A 109 4.73 -16.35 10.60
N MET A 110 5.48 -15.25 10.44
CA MET A 110 6.07 -14.88 9.14
C MET A 110 7.07 -15.93 8.64
N GLN A 111 7.90 -16.47 9.54
CA GLN A 111 8.84 -17.55 9.21
C GLN A 111 8.11 -18.81 8.72
N ASP A 112 7.03 -19.23 9.40
CA ASP A 112 6.19 -20.38 9.05
C ASP A 112 5.49 -20.18 7.68
N MET A 113 5.19 -18.93 7.32
CA MET A 113 4.67 -18.56 6.02
C MET A 113 5.75 -18.50 4.92
N GLY A 114 7.03 -18.64 5.28
CA GLY A 114 8.15 -18.55 4.35
C GLY A 114 8.50 -17.14 3.88
N VAL A 115 7.99 -16.12 4.53
CA VAL A 115 8.24 -14.70 4.22
C VAL A 115 9.74 -14.40 4.26
N LYS A 116 10.24 -13.62 3.29
CA LYS A 116 11.66 -13.27 3.15
C LYS A 116 11.97 -11.83 3.56
N ALA A 117 10.95 -10.97 3.59
CA ALA A 117 11.12 -9.57 3.94
C ALA A 117 9.92 -9.05 4.74
N TYR A 118 10.15 -8.13 5.65
CA TYR A 118 9.08 -7.50 6.43
C TYR A 118 9.19 -5.98 6.37
N ARG A 119 8.20 -5.34 5.77
CA ARG A 119 8.03 -3.89 5.81
C ARG A 119 7.13 -3.53 6.99
N PHE A 120 7.66 -2.71 7.88
CA PHE A 120 6.94 -2.21 9.06
C PHE A 120 7.27 -0.74 9.27
N SER A 121 6.47 0.00 10.01
CA SER A 121 6.86 1.36 10.35
C SER A 121 7.39 1.47 11.78
N ILE A 122 8.14 2.54 12.01
CA ILE A 122 8.65 2.92 13.33
C ILE A 122 7.79 4.07 13.84
N ALA A 123 7.16 3.90 15.01
CA ALA A 123 6.37 4.96 15.62
C ALA A 123 7.28 6.11 16.07
N TRP A 124 7.24 7.23 15.35
CA TRP A 124 8.03 8.42 15.69
C TRP A 124 7.82 8.86 17.16
N PRO A 125 6.58 8.93 17.70
CA PRO A 125 6.37 9.28 19.11
C PRO A 125 6.89 8.23 20.10
N ARG A 126 7.24 7.02 19.67
CA ARG A 126 7.90 6.03 20.54
C ARG A 126 9.39 6.34 20.69
N ILE A 127 10.01 6.92 19.66
CA ILE A 127 11.43 7.29 19.63
C ILE A 127 11.64 8.70 20.20
N PHE A 128 10.85 9.66 19.74
CA PHE A 128 10.85 11.05 20.25
C PHE A 128 9.44 11.40 20.72
N PRO A 129 9.13 11.22 22.01
CA PRO A 129 7.77 11.40 22.55
C PRO A 129 7.14 12.77 22.23
N ASN A 130 7.95 13.81 22.14
CA ASN A 130 7.55 15.15 21.75
C ASN A 130 7.93 15.52 20.29
N GLY A 131 8.36 14.54 19.51
CA GLY A 131 8.82 14.71 18.12
C GLY A 131 10.24 15.21 17.96
N ILE A 132 10.79 15.84 19.01
CA ILE A 132 12.15 16.39 19.11
C ILE A 132 12.69 16.19 20.52
N GLY A 133 13.98 16.51 20.72
CA GLY A 133 14.65 16.50 22.03
C GLY A 133 15.39 15.18 22.28
N GLN A 134 15.35 14.68 23.50
CA GLN A 134 16.05 13.45 23.85
C GLN A 134 15.32 12.21 23.34
N PRO A 135 16.00 11.29 22.69
CA PRO A 135 15.41 10.05 22.21
C PRO A 135 15.05 9.13 23.40
N ASN A 136 13.96 8.41 23.27
CA ASN A 136 13.50 7.42 24.24
C ASN A 136 14.23 6.08 24.02
N ALA A 137 15.14 5.76 24.94
CA ALA A 137 15.94 4.55 24.86
C ALA A 137 15.11 3.25 24.86
N LYS A 138 14.00 3.20 25.60
CA LYS A 138 13.12 2.03 25.64
C LYS A 138 12.38 1.80 24.33
N GLY A 139 11.96 2.89 23.67
CA GLY A 139 11.36 2.81 22.33
C GLY A 139 12.34 2.32 21.28
N LEU A 140 13.58 2.80 21.30
CA LEU A 140 14.64 2.31 20.42
C LEU A 140 14.96 0.83 20.67
N ASP A 141 15.03 0.42 21.94
CA ASP A 141 15.31 -0.97 22.34
C ASP A 141 14.25 -1.94 21.79
N PHE A 142 12.97 -1.56 21.80
CA PHE A 142 11.91 -2.37 21.19
C PHE A 142 12.20 -2.66 19.72
N TYR A 143 12.51 -1.65 18.92
CA TYR A 143 12.80 -1.85 17.48
C TYR A 143 14.10 -2.62 17.24
N ARG A 144 15.12 -2.45 18.09
CA ARG A 144 16.33 -3.28 18.01
C ARG A 144 16.03 -4.74 18.24
N ARG A 145 15.24 -5.06 19.27
CA ARG A 145 14.80 -6.44 19.55
C ARG A 145 13.93 -7.03 18.44
N LEU A 146 13.08 -6.22 17.82
CA LEU A 146 12.29 -6.64 16.65
C LEU A 146 13.20 -6.95 15.46
N LEU A 147 14.15 -6.07 15.16
CA LEU A 147 15.12 -6.27 14.08
C LEU A 147 15.99 -7.52 14.32
N ASP A 148 16.48 -7.70 15.53
CA ASP A 148 17.27 -8.89 15.89
C ASP A 148 16.45 -10.18 15.69
N ALA A 149 15.18 -10.21 16.11
CA ALA A 149 14.30 -11.36 15.92
C ALA A 149 14.00 -11.64 14.43
N LEU A 150 13.84 -10.61 13.60
CA LEU A 150 13.67 -10.75 12.15
C LEU A 150 14.91 -11.35 11.50
N LEU A 151 16.09 -10.84 11.83
CA LEU A 151 17.37 -11.33 11.30
C LEU A 151 17.64 -12.78 11.72
N GLU A 152 17.36 -13.14 12.97
CA GLU A 152 17.44 -14.52 13.47
C GLU A 152 16.49 -15.46 12.72
N ALA A 153 15.32 -14.96 12.29
CA ALA A 153 14.36 -15.72 11.49
C ALA A 153 14.70 -15.75 9.98
N GLY A 154 15.76 -15.07 9.54
CA GLY A 154 16.14 -14.95 8.13
C GLY A 154 15.21 -14.05 7.32
N ILE A 155 14.57 -13.07 7.95
CA ILE A 155 13.64 -12.12 7.35
C ILE A 155 14.33 -10.75 7.25
N GLU A 156 14.44 -10.23 6.03
CA GLU A 156 15.06 -8.92 5.80
C GLU A 156 14.12 -7.79 6.27
N PRO A 157 14.59 -6.87 7.15
CA PRO A 157 13.77 -5.78 7.62
C PRO A 157 13.77 -4.58 6.67
N PHE A 158 12.58 -4.00 6.44
CA PHE A 158 12.34 -2.79 5.65
C PHE A 158 11.57 -1.75 6.48
N PRO A 159 12.22 -1.04 7.42
CA PRO A 159 11.57 -0.01 8.22
C PRO A 159 11.10 1.19 7.38
N THR A 160 9.88 1.64 7.67
CA THR A 160 9.32 2.90 7.20
C THR A 160 9.34 3.91 8.35
N LEU A 161 9.97 5.08 8.16
CA LEU A 161 10.19 6.04 9.23
C LEU A 161 8.94 6.84 9.60
N TYR A 162 8.04 7.09 8.63
CA TYR A 162 6.79 7.80 8.89
C TYR A 162 5.62 7.13 8.19
N HIS A 163 4.68 6.64 8.98
CA HIS A 163 3.42 6.07 8.50
C HIS A 163 2.24 6.71 9.26
N TRP A 164 2.18 8.05 9.15
CA TRP A 164 1.09 8.95 9.52
C TRP A 164 0.98 9.30 11.01
N ASP A 165 1.78 8.71 11.86
CA ASP A 165 1.74 8.86 13.32
C ASP A 165 2.61 10.03 13.83
N LEU A 166 2.37 11.25 13.28
CA LEU A 166 3.04 12.47 13.72
C LEU A 166 2.87 12.67 15.23
N PRO A 167 3.94 12.92 16.00
CA PRO A 167 3.83 13.27 17.39
C PRO A 167 2.87 14.44 17.62
N GLN A 168 1.91 14.27 18.53
CA GLN A 168 0.90 15.29 18.82
C GLN A 168 1.53 16.63 19.19
N ALA A 169 2.63 16.62 19.93
CA ALA A 169 3.36 17.83 20.31
C ALA A 169 3.91 18.65 19.13
N LEU A 170 4.18 17.99 17.97
CA LEU A 170 4.51 18.71 16.72
C LEU A 170 3.25 19.25 16.06
N GLN A 171 2.15 18.48 16.10
CA GLN A 171 0.87 18.94 15.56
C GLN A 171 0.36 20.19 16.28
N ASP A 172 0.53 20.26 17.60
CA ASP A 172 0.15 21.41 18.43
C ASP A 172 0.95 22.68 18.08
N LYS A 173 2.11 22.52 17.46
CA LYS A 173 2.97 23.60 16.93
C LYS A 173 2.77 23.86 15.43
N GLY A 174 1.69 23.33 14.85
CA GLY A 174 1.32 23.53 13.45
C GLY A 174 1.51 22.31 12.54
N GLY A 175 2.11 21.23 13.02
CA GLY A 175 2.28 19.99 12.27
C GLY A 175 2.96 20.22 10.91
N TRP A 176 2.50 19.56 9.88
CA TRP A 176 3.04 19.69 8.51
C TRP A 176 2.84 21.08 7.86
N GLN A 177 2.04 21.96 8.46
CA GLN A 177 1.99 23.36 8.01
C GLN A 177 3.26 24.13 8.38
N SER A 178 4.02 23.68 9.39
CA SER A 178 5.30 24.25 9.79
C SER A 178 6.48 23.58 9.08
N ARG A 179 7.38 24.41 8.53
CA ARG A 179 8.65 23.94 7.97
C ARG A 179 9.55 23.28 9.05
N ASP A 180 9.37 23.62 10.32
CA ASP A 180 10.14 23.02 11.42
C ASP A 180 9.81 21.54 11.61
N THR A 181 8.59 21.09 11.25
CA THR A 181 8.26 19.67 11.23
C THR A 181 9.10 18.90 10.20
N ALA A 182 9.38 19.50 9.03
CA ALA A 182 10.24 18.89 8.03
C ALA A 182 11.69 18.71 8.54
N LYS A 183 12.23 19.68 9.30
CA LYS A 183 13.55 19.58 9.94
C LYS A 183 13.55 18.52 11.05
N ALA A 184 12.52 18.55 11.92
CA ALA A 184 12.38 17.56 12.98
C ALA A 184 12.30 16.12 12.44
N PHE A 185 11.63 15.94 11.29
CA PHE A 185 11.61 14.64 10.61
C PHE A 185 12.98 14.22 10.10
N ALA A 186 13.76 15.14 9.55
CA ALA A 186 15.13 14.86 9.11
C ALA A 186 16.04 14.46 10.28
N ASP A 187 15.93 15.16 11.40
CA ASP A 187 16.70 14.84 12.63
C ASP A 187 16.34 13.43 13.13
N TYR A 188 15.05 13.12 13.17
CA TYR A 188 14.56 11.78 13.51
C TYR A 188 15.06 10.71 12.53
N ALA A 189 15.00 10.96 11.21
CA ALA A 189 15.45 10.04 10.19
C ALA A 189 16.96 9.77 10.27
N GLY A 190 17.76 10.81 10.49
CA GLY A 190 19.20 10.69 10.71
C GLY A 190 19.53 9.89 11.96
N TYR A 191 18.84 10.16 13.07
CA TYR A 191 18.99 9.39 14.31
C TYR A 191 18.69 7.90 14.11
N MET A 192 17.56 7.58 13.43
CA MET A 192 17.19 6.19 13.18
C MET A 192 18.18 5.47 12.26
N ALA A 193 18.68 6.14 11.21
CA ALA A 193 19.70 5.58 10.35
C ALA A 193 21.00 5.27 11.14
N GLY A 194 21.47 6.18 11.97
CA GLY A 194 22.64 5.94 12.84
C GLY A 194 22.43 4.81 13.85
N ALA A 195 21.20 4.67 14.36
CA ALA A 195 20.89 3.70 15.41
C ALA A 195 20.61 2.27 14.91
N LEU A 196 20.18 2.10 13.63
CA LEU A 196 19.66 0.83 13.11
C LEU A 196 20.33 0.33 11.83
N SER A 197 21.18 1.13 11.16
CA SER A 197 21.78 0.71 9.89
C SER A 197 22.80 -0.42 10.00
N ASP A 198 23.18 -0.82 11.20
CA ASP A 198 23.92 -2.04 11.48
C ASP A 198 23.06 -3.31 11.30
N ARG A 199 21.73 -3.19 11.42
CA ARG A 199 20.73 -4.27 11.34
C ARG A 199 19.91 -4.27 10.07
N THR A 200 19.72 -3.12 9.44
CA THR A 200 19.00 -2.98 8.17
C THR A 200 19.68 -2.01 7.23
N LYS A 201 19.57 -2.28 5.94
CA LYS A 201 20.12 -1.41 4.88
C LYS A 201 19.07 -0.59 4.16
N HIS A 202 17.81 -0.96 4.24
CA HIS A 202 16.72 -0.33 3.52
C HIS A 202 15.86 0.51 4.46
N PHE A 203 15.70 1.81 4.17
CA PHE A 203 14.84 2.71 4.91
C PHE A 203 13.82 3.35 3.96
N PHE A 204 12.54 3.03 4.12
CA PHE A 204 11.49 3.86 3.56
C PHE A 204 11.33 5.10 4.42
N THR A 205 11.31 6.25 3.79
CA THR A 205 11.23 7.54 4.51
C THR A 205 9.81 7.87 4.93
N ILE A 206 8.94 8.17 3.97
CA ILE A 206 7.56 8.59 4.17
C ILE A 206 6.62 7.66 3.41
N ASN A 207 5.53 7.26 4.06
CA ASN A 207 4.45 6.51 3.43
C ASN A 207 3.32 7.43 2.96
N GLU A 208 2.94 7.34 1.66
CA GLU A 208 1.73 7.89 1.06
C GLU A 208 1.46 9.36 1.34
N PHE A 209 2.12 10.24 0.58
CA PHE A 209 1.94 11.68 0.74
C PHE A 209 0.47 12.12 0.60
N PHE A 210 -0.23 11.65 -0.44
CA PHE A 210 -1.61 12.05 -0.69
C PHE A 210 -2.52 11.74 0.50
N SER A 211 -2.34 10.60 1.14
CA SER A 211 -3.23 10.14 2.20
C SER A 211 -3.13 11.03 3.44
N PHE A 212 -1.94 11.24 4.00
CA PHE A 212 -1.82 12.07 5.19
C PHE A 212 -1.90 13.58 4.90
N VAL A 213 -1.47 14.03 3.70
CA VAL A 213 -1.53 15.44 3.33
C VAL A 213 -2.93 15.84 2.85
N ASP A 214 -3.40 15.27 1.74
CA ASP A 214 -4.68 15.71 1.15
C ASP A 214 -5.87 15.25 1.97
N ILE A 215 -5.94 13.96 2.29
CA ILE A 215 -7.09 13.43 3.05
C ILE A 215 -7.01 13.87 4.50
N GLY A 216 -5.83 13.92 5.11
CA GLY A 216 -5.63 14.35 6.49
C GLY A 216 -5.86 15.86 6.71
N HIS A 217 -5.52 16.72 5.74
CA HIS A 217 -5.58 18.18 5.94
C HIS A 217 -6.72 18.88 5.18
N ARG A 218 -7.46 18.15 4.34
CA ARG A 218 -8.65 18.70 3.65
C ARG A 218 -9.81 17.72 3.62
N GLY A 219 -9.54 16.44 3.64
CA GLY A 219 -10.47 15.37 3.32
C GLY A 219 -10.65 15.21 1.81
N ALA A 220 -11.14 14.06 1.39
CA ALA A 220 -11.52 13.77 0.02
C ALA A 220 -13.02 13.49 -0.05
N GLU A 221 -13.69 14.05 -1.07
CA GLU A 221 -15.08 13.77 -1.34
C GLU A 221 -15.19 12.84 -2.55
N ALA A 222 -16.03 11.85 -2.44
CA ALA A 222 -16.37 10.95 -3.53
C ALA A 222 -17.88 10.77 -3.62
N THR A 223 -18.38 10.51 -4.82
CA THR A 223 -19.78 10.10 -5.00
C THR A 223 -19.77 8.62 -5.35
N VAL A 224 -20.31 7.80 -4.45
CA VAL A 224 -20.44 6.35 -4.62
C VAL A 224 -21.90 5.98 -4.60
N ASP A 225 -22.38 5.33 -5.67
CA ASP A 225 -23.78 4.93 -5.84
C ASP A 225 -24.77 6.10 -5.63
N GLY A 226 -24.39 7.30 -6.08
CA GLY A 226 -25.20 8.52 -5.93
C GLY A 226 -25.15 9.17 -4.55
N ARG A 227 -24.43 8.60 -3.59
CA ARG A 227 -24.23 9.16 -2.26
C ARG A 227 -22.89 9.87 -2.15
N LYS A 228 -22.89 11.10 -1.64
CA LYS A 228 -21.66 11.78 -1.29
C LYS A 228 -21.06 11.13 -0.04
N ILE A 229 -19.86 10.64 -0.14
CA ILE A 229 -19.05 10.16 0.99
C ILE A 229 -17.86 11.09 1.15
N ARG A 230 -17.44 11.28 2.40
CA ARG A 230 -16.23 12.01 2.73
C ARG A 230 -15.24 11.06 3.39
N LEU A 231 -14.05 11.00 2.83
CA LEU A 231 -12.90 10.35 3.45
C LEU A 231 -12.16 11.41 4.27
N GLU A 232 -11.84 11.10 5.49
CA GLU A 232 -11.09 11.97 6.39
C GLU A 232 -10.12 11.11 7.22
N LEU A 233 -8.88 11.56 7.36
CA LEU A 233 -7.83 10.93 8.15
C LEU A 233 -7.28 11.94 9.16
N ALA A 234 -6.51 11.47 10.15
CA ALA A 234 -5.80 12.38 11.05
C ALA A 234 -4.86 13.32 10.28
N PRO A 235 -4.75 14.58 10.70
CA PRO A 235 -5.33 15.24 11.86
C PRO A 235 -6.77 15.75 11.68
N GLY A 236 -7.42 15.49 10.55
CA GLY A 236 -8.82 15.86 10.30
C GLY A 236 -9.05 17.35 10.07
N LEU A 237 -8.10 18.05 9.48
CA LEU A 237 -8.17 19.47 9.20
C LEU A 237 -8.94 19.78 7.92
N ARG A 238 -9.28 21.06 7.73
CA ARG A 238 -9.94 21.58 6.50
C ARG A 238 -9.23 22.84 6.05
N LEU A 239 -8.06 22.66 5.45
CA LEU A 239 -7.23 23.79 5.02
C LEU A 239 -7.70 24.36 3.69
N SER A 240 -7.42 25.66 3.48
CA SER A 240 -7.52 26.29 2.14
C SER A 240 -6.49 25.69 1.16
N ASN A 241 -6.72 25.88 -0.14
CA ASN A 241 -5.80 25.39 -1.17
C ASN A 241 -4.36 25.91 -0.96
N ALA A 242 -4.19 27.20 -0.65
CA ALA A 242 -2.86 27.76 -0.41
C ALA A 242 -2.14 27.09 0.77
N LYS A 243 -2.83 26.84 1.87
CA LYS A 243 -2.26 26.15 3.03
C LYS A 243 -1.96 24.67 2.69
N LEU A 244 -2.87 23.99 1.99
CA LEU A 244 -2.68 22.61 1.61
C LEU A 244 -1.48 22.43 0.66
N ASN A 245 -1.34 23.31 -0.35
CA ASN A 245 -0.20 23.29 -1.25
C ASN A 245 1.12 23.52 -0.51
N GLN A 246 1.10 24.35 0.56
CA GLN A 246 2.28 24.51 1.40
C GLN A 246 2.58 23.28 2.25
N VAL A 247 1.56 22.54 2.74
CA VAL A 247 1.73 21.26 3.43
C VAL A 247 2.33 20.22 2.47
N ARG A 248 1.85 20.14 1.21
CA ARG A 248 2.45 19.28 0.18
C ARG A 248 3.93 19.57 0.00
N HIS A 249 4.28 20.86 -0.15
CA HIS A 249 5.66 21.29 -0.29
C HIS A 249 6.52 20.91 0.92
N ASN A 250 6.05 21.17 2.14
CA ASN A 250 6.77 20.84 3.36
C ASN A 250 6.99 19.31 3.50
N ALA A 251 6.03 18.50 3.07
CA ALA A 251 6.13 17.03 3.12
C ALA A 251 7.21 16.51 2.14
N VAL A 252 7.23 16.99 0.90
CA VAL A 252 8.28 16.59 -0.06
C VAL A 252 9.65 17.18 0.29
N LEU A 253 9.69 18.35 0.93
CA LEU A 253 10.92 18.91 1.49
C LEU A 253 11.46 18.03 2.62
N ALA A 254 10.58 17.55 3.52
CA ALA A 254 10.95 16.63 4.58
C ALA A 254 11.54 15.32 4.03
N GLN A 255 10.99 14.82 2.92
CA GLN A 255 11.53 13.67 2.19
C GLN A 255 12.97 13.90 1.77
N GLY A 256 13.27 15.02 1.12
CA GLY A 256 14.62 15.34 0.66
C GLY A 256 15.60 15.53 1.81
N LEU A 257 15.20 16.24 2.85
CA LEU A 257 15.99 16.43 4.07
C LEU A 257 16.29 15.09 4.77
N ALA A 258 15.29 14.19 4.83
CA ALA A 258 15.47 12.87 5.42
C ALA A 258 16.47 12.02 4.63
N VAL A 259 16.44 12.05 3.29
CA VAL A 259 17.43 11.37 2.44
C VAL A 259 18.85 11.85 2.78
N GLN A 260 19.05 13.17 2.88
CA GLN A 260 20.35 13.73 3.24
C GLN A 260 20.79 13.30 4.63
N ALA A 261 19.89 13.34 5.62
CA ALA A 261 20.16 12.95 7.00
C ALA A 261 20.49 11.45 7.12
N ILE A 262 19.77 10.57 6.41
CA ILE A 262 20.04 9.13 6.39
C ILE A 262 21.44 8.86 5.80
N ARG A 263 21.81 9.53 4.70
CA ARG A 263 23.13 9.37 4.08
C ARG A 263 24.27 9.86 4.97
N ALA A 264 24.03 10.92 5.74
CA ALA A 264 25.03 11.48 6.65
C ALA A 264 25.27 10.62 7.90
N ASN A 265 24.26 9.86 8.35
CA ASN A 265 24.31 9.15 9.64
C ASN A 265 24.30 7.63 9.51
N GLY A 266 23.82 7.07 8.39
CA GLY A 266 23.81 5.63 8.14
C GLY A 266 25.22 5.11 7.82
N ILE A 267 25.48 3.84 8.13
CA ILE A 267 26.74 3.19 7.75
C ILE A 267 26.76 2.87 6.24
N ALA A 268 27.94 2.54 5.73
CA ALA A 268 28.11 2.21 4.32
C ALA A 268 27.11 1.15 3.82
N GLY A 269 26.51 1.39 2.65
CA GLY A 269 25.50 0.54 2.05
C GLY A 269 24.07 0.82 2.54
N THR A 270 23.86 1.80 3.42
CA THR A 270 22.50 2.25 3.79
C THR A 270 21.82 2.90 2.59
N ARG A 271 20.60 2.51 2.33
CA ARG A 271 19.78 2.87 1.17
C ARG A 271 18.44 3.43 1.62
N CYS A 272 17.92 4.41 0.90
CA CYS A 272 16.64 5.01 1.24
C CYS A 272 15.82 5.49 0.03
N GLY A 273 14.51 5.53 0.21
CA GLY A 273 13.54 6.04 -0.74
C GLY A 273 12.16 6.17 -0.12
N PRO A 274 11.21 6.87 -0.75
CA PRO A 274 9.83 6.95 -0.29
C PRO A 274 9.06 5.67 -0.60
N ALA A 275 7.91 5.49 0.06
CA ALA A 275 6.87 4.54 -0.32
C ALA A 275 5.58 5.34 -0.56
N ASP A 276 5.20 5.57 -1.80
CA ASP A 276 4.09 6.46 -2.12
C ASP A 276 2.95 5.77 -2.86
N ASN A 277 1.74 6.26 -2.66
CA ASN A 277 0.56 5.81 -3.37
C ASN A 277 0.53 6.42 -4.78
N LEU A 278 1.23 5.78 -5.72
CA LEU A 278 1.30 6.23 -7.09
C LEU A 278 -0.09 6.29 -7.74
N SER A 279 -0.55 7.51 -8.04
CA SER A 279 -1.77 7.73 -8.82
C SER A 279 -1.53 7.33 -10.27
N THR A 280 -1.87 6.07 -10.62
CA THR A 280 -1.59 5.49 -11.93
C THR A 280 -2.79 5.63 -12.87
N ALA A 281 -2.60 6.30 -13.99
CA ALA A 281 -3.53 6.22 -15.11
C ALA A 281 -3.23 4.99 -15.97
N VAL A 282 -4.27 4.23 -16.30
CA VAL A 282 -4.18 3.03 -17.12
C VAL A 282 -4.76 3.33 -18.51
N PRO A 283 -4.06 2.99 -19.62
CA PRO A 283 -4.64 3.15 -20.95
C PRO A 283 -5.83 2.19 -21.09
N ALA A 284 -6.99 2.72 -21.46
CA ALA A 284 -8.20 1.89 -21.64
C ALA A 284 -8.08 0.86 -22.76
N ILE A 285 -7.23 1.13 -23.72
CA ILE A 285 -6.84 0.24 -24.84
C ILE A 285 -5.34 0.43 -25.02
N GLU A 286 -4.57 -0.63 -25.10
CA GLU A 286 -3.11 -0.62 -25.22
C GLU A 286 -2.67 -0.22 -26.65
N THR A 287 -2.89 1.05 -27.05
CA THR A 287 -2.32 1.64 -28.26
C THR A 287 -1.19 2.61 -27.89
N PRO A 288 -0.24 2.90 -28.79
CA PRO A 288 0.85 3.85 -28.51
C PRO A 288 0.36 5.22 -28.02
N GLU A 289 -0.73 5.72 -28.60
CA GLU A 289 -1.30 7.03 -28.28
C GLU A 289 -1.92 7.03 -26.88
N ASN A 290 -2.66 5.97 -26.53
CA ASN A 290 -3.28 5.83 -25.22
C ASN A 290 -2.24 5.56 -24.13
N ILE A 291 -1.18 4.82 -24.43
CA ILE A 291 -0.05 4.61 -23.51
C ILE A 291 0.60 5.96 -23.21
N LYS A 292 0.87 6.76 -24.23
CA LYS A 292 1.43 8.11 -24.05
C LYS A 292 0.50 9.03 -23.24
N ALA A 293 -0.79 8.97 -23.50
CA ALA A 293 -1.81 9.70 -22.75
C ALA A 293 -1.82 9.28 -21.25
N ALA A 294 -1.68 7.99 -20.96
CA ALA A 294 -1.60 7.47 -19.62
C ALA A 294 -0.31 7.92 -18.88
N GLU A 295 0.82 7.98 -19.57
CA GLU A 295 2.07 8.52 -19.02
C GLU A 295 1.93 10.00 -18.65
N ILE A 296 1.35 10.82 -19.54
CA ILE A 296 1.10 12.25 -19.26
C ILE A 296 0.18 12.39 -18.05
N ALA A 297 -0.91 11.64 -18.01
CA ALA A 297 -1.87 11.68 -16.91
C ALA A 297 -1.22 11.28 -15.58
N THR A 298 -0.46 10.18 -15.55
CA THR A 298 0.24 9.72 -14.35
C THR A 298 1.24 10.75 -13.86
N ARG A 299 2.04 11.34 -14.74
CA ARG A 299 3.00 12.38 -14.37
C ARG A 299 2.31 13.58 -13.71
N GLU A 300 1.20 14.06 -14.29
CA GLU A 300 0.48 15.23 -13.77
C GLU A 300 -0.32 14.92 -12.49
N MET A 301 -0.89 13.73 -12.36
CA MET A 301 -1.57 13.31 -11.12
C MET A 301 -0.62 13.25 -9.92
N ASN A 302 0.66 13.02 -10.14
CA ASN A 302 1.69 12.95 -9.09
C ASN A 302 2.56 14.22 -9.01
N ALA A 303 2.17 15.33 -9.66
CA ALA A 303 2.98 16.54 -9.79
C ALA A 303 3.35 17.19 -8.44
N GLY A 304 2.49 17.05 -7.43
CA GLY A 304 2.74 17.58 -6.10
C GLY A 304 3.63 16.71 -5.21
N TYR A 305 3.99 15.50 -5.64
CA TYR A 305 4.68 14.48 -4.84
C TYR A 305 5.81 13.80 -5.63
N LEU A 306 5.62 12.58 -6.12
CA LEU A 306 6.69 11.82 -6.79
C LEU A 306 7.31 12.56 -7.98
N THR A 307 6.51 13.30 -8.77
CA THR A 307 7.05 14.02 -9.92
C THR A 307 8.05 15.09 -9.48
N VAL A 308 7.71 15.93 -8.50
CA VAL A 308 8.65 16.97 -8.02
C VAL A 308 9.87 16.36 -7.31
N ILE A 309 9.70 15.24 -6.59
CA ILE A 309 10.82 14.51 -5.97
C ILE A 309 11.80 13.99 -7.04
N LEU A 310 11.28 13.41 -8.12
CA LEU A 310 12.10 12.74 -9.14
C LEU A 310 12.61 13.69 -10.24
N GLU A 311 11.90 14.79 -10.51
CA GLU A 311 12.27 15.75 -11.55
C GLU A 311 12.95 17.02 -11.01
N GLY A 312 12.89 17.26 -9.70
CA GLY A 312 13.46 18.46 -9.06
C GLY A 312 12.73 19.76 -9.42
N LYS A 313 11.51 19.65 -9.93
CA LYS A 313 10.69 20.82 -10.30
C LYS A 313 9.20 20.46 -10.28
N TYR A 314 8.38 21.45 -9.96
CA TYR A 314 6.94 21.35 -10.17
C TYR A 314 6.62 21.46 -11.67
N THR A 315 5.58 20.76 -12.13
CA THR A 315 5.12 20.89 -13.52
C THR A 315 4.44 22.26 -13.75
N ASP A 316 4.55 22.79 -14.95
CA ASP A 316 3.89 24.05 -15.31
C ASP A 316 2.36 23.93 -15.16
N ALA A 317 1.81 22.77 -15.49
CA ALA A 317 0.38 22.50 -15.34
C ALA A 317 -0.05 22.56 -13.86
N TYR A 318 0.74 21.96 -12.93
CA TYR A 318 0.49 22.03 -11.51
C TYR A 318 0.52 23.46 -10.97
N LEU A 319 1.55 24.24 -11.32
CA LEU A 319 1.68 25.63 -10.87
C LEU A 319 0.59 26.53 -11.47
N THR A 320 0.27 26.34 -12.75
CA THR A 320 -0.82 27.07 -13.41
C THR A 320 -2.17 26.77 -12.76
N ALA A 321 -2.47 25.50 -12.49
CA ALA A 321 -3.70 25.09 -11.81
C ALA A 321 -3.78 25.63 -10.37
N ALA A 322 -2.67 25.69 -9.65
CA ALA A 322 -2.61 26.26 -8.32
C ALA A 322 -2.73 27.79 -8.30
N GLY A 323 -2.22 28.46 -9.34
CA GLY A 323 -2.29 29.92 -9.51
C GLY A 323 -1.78 30.68 -8.27
N LYS A 324 -2.59 31.57 -7.69
CA LYS A 324 -2.25 32.31 -6.47
C LYS A 324 -2.09 31.46 -5.22
N ASP A 325 -2.60 30.25 -5.25
CA ASP A 325 -2.51 29.27 -4.16
C ASP A 325 -1.29 28.33 -4.32
N ALA A 326 -0.40 28.59 -5.25
CA ALA A 326 0.84 27.82 -5.44
C ALA A 326 1.70 27.82 -4.15
N PRO A 327 2.42 26.73 -3.86
CA PRO A 327 3.29 26.70 -2.70
C PRO A 327 4.42 27.72 -2.83
N LYS A 328 4.85 28.28 -1.72
CA LYS A 328 6.05 29.13 -1.66
C LYS A 328 7.26 28.23 -1.49
N PHE A 329 8.22 28.33 -2.40
CA PHE A 329 9.45 27.54 -2.38
C PHE A 329 10.62 28.33 -2.96
N THR A 330 11.84 27.86 -2.70
CA THR A 330 13.09 28.35 -3.27
C THR A 330 13.70 27.31 -4.20
N GLU A 331 14.65 27.71 -5.02
CA GLU A 331 15.42 26.75 -5.83
C GLU A 331 16.22 25.76 -4.97
N ASP A 332 16.68 26.19 -3.79
CA ASP A 332 17.38 25.30 -2.86
C ASP A 332 16.44 24.26 -2.26
N ASP A 333 15.16 24.60 -2.02
CA ASP A 333 14.16 23.60 -1.65
C ASP A 333 14.02 22.52 -2.72
N LEU A 334 13.94 22.90 -4.00
CA LEU A 334 13.82 21.94 -5.10
C LEU A 334 15.07 21.03 -5.22
N LYS A 335 16.27 21.57 -5.00
CA LYS A 335 17.51 20.75 -4.93
C LYS A 335 17.48 19.76 -3.79
N ILE A 336 16.99 20.18 -2.62
CA ILE A 336 16.83 19.29 -1.46
C ILE A 336 15.78 18.22 -1.76
N ILE A 337 14.60 18.59 -2.26
CA ILE A 337 13.50 17.67 -2.60
C ILE A 337 13.97 16.59 -3.57
N SER A 338 14.78 16.95 -4.57
CA SER A 338 15.33 16.02 -5.57
C SER A 338 16.61 15.32 -5.14
N SER A 339 16.94 15.28 -3.84
CA SER A 339 18.05 14.46 -3.35
C SER A 339 17.90 13.02 -3.85
N PRO A 340 18.95 12.45 -4.51
CA PRO A 340 18.85 11.15 -5.17
C PRO A 340 18.43 10.05 -4.20
N VAL A 341 17.44 9.26 -4.58
CA VAL A 341 16.97 8.08 -3.84
C VAL A 341 17.53 6.81 -4.47
N ASP A 342 17.64 5.74 -3.67
CA ASP A 342 18.23 4.48 -4.11
C ASP A 342 17.21 3.55 -4.73
N PHE A 343 15.96 3.66 -4.32
CA PHE A 343 14.81 2.89 -4.78
C PHE A 343 13.51 3.68 -4.55
N ILE A 344 12.44 3.23 -5.17
CA ILE A 344 11.09 3.76 -4.94
C ILE A 344 10.17 2.61 -4.53
N GLY A 345 9.48 2.78 -3.41
CA GLY A 345 8.31 1.99 -3.04
C GLY A 345 7.04 2.60 -3.64
N ILE A 346 6.16 1.77 -4.14
CA ILE A 346 4.84 2.19 -4.60
C ILE A 346 3.75 1.33 -3.96
N ASN A 347 2.76 2.00 -3.38
CA ASN A 347 1.54 1.39 -2.89
C ASN A 347 0.53 1.41 -4.05
N VAL A 348 0.07 0.24 -4.47
CA VAL A 348 -0.75 0.09 -5.67
C VAL A 348 -1.95 -0.81 -5.40
N TYR A 349 -3.13 -0.24 -5.38
CA TYR A 349 -4.37 -0.98 -5.09
C TYR A 349 -5.34 -1.02 -6.26
N ARG A 350 -5.39 0.07 -7.04
CA ARG A 350 -6.35 0.27 -8.12
C ARG A 350 -5.85 1.30 -9.14
N PRO A 351 -6.37 1.33 -10.36
CA PRO A 351 -6.19 2.46 -11.26
C PRO A 351 -6.72 3.76 -10.62
N ALA A 352 -5.99 4.86 -10.75
CA ALA A 352 -6.51 6.18 -10.43
C ALA A 352 -7.56 6.61 -11.47
N ALA A 353 -7.30 6.30 -12.74
CA ALA A 353 -8.21 6.51 -13.87
C ALA A 353 -7.87 5.56 -15.02
N TYR A 354 -8.86 5.24 -15.84
CA TYR A 354 -8.62 4.80 -17.21
C TYR A 354 -8.61 6.02 -18.11
N VAL A 355 -7.74 6.03 -19.12
CA VAL A 355 -7.61 7.17 -20.04
C VAL A 355 -7.54 6.73 -21.49
N VAL A 356 -7.95 7.63 -22.37
CA VAL A 356 -7.69 7.58 -23.81
C VAL A 356 -7.00 8.86 -24.25
N ALA A 357 -6.28 8.82 -25.37
CA ALA A 357 -5.66 9.97 -25.99
C ALA A 357 -6.71 11.03 -26.39
N SER A 358 -6.31 12.28 -26.35
CA SER A 358 -7.13 13.42 -26.74
C SER A 358 -6.29 14.43 -27.51
N GLU A 359 -6.83 14.97 -28.62
CA GLU A 359 -6.21 16.08 -29.34
C GLU A 359 -6.25 17.40 -28.56
N ARG A 360 -7.13 17.50 -27.56
CA ARG A 360 -7.24 18.68 -26.70
C ARG A 360 -6.29 18.55 -25.51
N ALA A 361 -5.72 19.69 -25.08
CA ALA A 361 -4.97 19.75 -23.84
C ALA A 361 -5.81 19.18 -22.67
N PRO A 362 -5.21 18.39 -21.75
CA PRO A 362 -3.78 18.09 -21.59
C PRO A 362 -3.26 16.88 -22.40
N GLY A 363 -3.93 16.42 -23.43
CA GLY A 363 -3.49 15.30 -24.26
C GLY A 363 -4.10 13.96 -23.88
N PHE A 364 -4.95 13.93 -22.85
CA PHE A 364 -5.68 12.76 -22.41
C PHE A 364 -7.10 13.11 -21.96
N ARG A 365 -7.98 12.12 -21.97
CA ARG A 365 -9.32 12.21 -21.40
C ARG A 365 -9.56 11.01 -20.46
N PRO A 366 -9.90 11.24 -19.19
CA PRO A 366 -10.27 10.16 -18.28
C PRO A 366 -11.62 9.56 -18.68
N ILE A 367 -11.74 8.26 -18.44
CA ILE A 367 -12.98 7.48 -18.59
C ILE A 367 -13.57 7.29 -17.20
N PRO A 368 -14.80 7.73 -16.94
CA PRO A 368 -15.46 7.50 -15.66
C PRO A 368 -15.67 6.01 -15.38
N PHE A 369 -15.49 5.59 -14.15
CA PHE A 369 -15.88 4.26 -13.71
C PHE A 369 -17.41 4.12 -13.71
N ASN A 370 -17.92 3.11 -14.37
CA ASN A 370 -19.35 2.82 -14.42
C ASN A 370 -19.81 2.25 -13.04
N LYS A 371 -21.12 2.37 -12.77
CA LYS A 371 -21.71 1.79 -11.53
C LYS A 371 -21.54 0.27 -11.44
N SER A 372 -21.45 -0.42 -12.58
CA SER A 372 -21.20 -1.86 -12.68
C SER A 372 -19.72 -2.24 -12.55
N HIS A 373 -18.81 -1.26 -12.38
CA HIS A 373 -17.39 -1.57 -12.25
C HIS A 373 -17.15 -2.39 -10.97
N PRO A 374 -16.48 -3.55 -11.05
CA PRO A 374 -16.24 -4.42 -9.90
C PRO A 374 -15.44 -3.71 -8.81
N ARG A 375 -15.70 -4.05 -7.55
CA ARG A 375 -14.98 -3.51 -6.40
C ARG A 375 -14.85 -4.55 -5.28
N MET A 376 -13.89 -4.34 -4.39
CA MET A 376 -13.77 -5.05 -3.12
C MET A 376 -14.67 -4.41 -2.05
N LEU A 377 -14.55 -4.84 -0.80
CA LEU A 377 -15.40 -4.36 0.30
C LEU A 377 -15.34 -2.83 0.47
N SER A 378 -14.16 -2.24 0.40
CA SER A 378 -13.98 -0.80 0.52
C SER A 378 -14.55 -0.07 -0.69
N LEU A 379 -15.35 0.97 -0.45
CA LEU A 379 -16.03 1.72 -1.52
C LEU A 379 -15.06 2.38 -2.50
N TRP A 380 -13.87 2.74 -2.05
CA TRP A 380 -12.81 3.33 -2.87
C TRP A 380 -12.07 2.30 -3.72
N HIS A 381 -12.18 1.00 -3.40
CA HIS A 381 -11.35 -0.05 -3.96
C HIS A 381 -11.99 -0.68 -5.21
N LEU A 382 -11.99 0.07 -6.29
CA LEU A 382 -12.39 -0.41 -7.62
C LEU A 382 -11.35 -1.38 -8.16
N LEU A 383 -11.77 -2.52 -8.71
CA LEU A 383 -10.85 -3.52 -9.26
C LEU A 383 -10.26 -3.06 -10.58
N GLY A 384 -9.00 -3.38 -10.80
CA GLY A 384 -8.26 -3.10 -12.02
C GLY A 384 -6.85 -3.65 -11.88
N PRO A 385 -6.69 -5.00 -11.90
CA PRO A 385 -5.41 -5.65 -11.59
C PRO A 385 -4.29 -5.29 -12.57
N GLU A 386 -4.61 -4.83 -13.79
CA GLU A 386 -3.65 -4.35 -14.78
C GLU A 386 -2.85 -3.13 -14.29
N VAL A 387 -3.30 -2.44 -13.24
CA VAL A 387 -2.52 -1.38 -12.60
C VAL A 387 -1.16 -1.88 -12.12
N MET A 388 -1.07 -3.17 -11.73
CA MET A 388 0.18 -3.80 -11.29
C MET A 388 1.20 -3.99 -12.43
N TYR A 389 0.74 -3.93 -13.67
CA TYR A 389 1.62 -3.84 -14.84
C TYR A 389 2.01 -2.40 -15.14
N TRP A 390 1.00 -1.49 -15.16
CA TRP A 390 1.22 -0.12 -15.63
C TRP A 390 1.94 0.75 -14.61
N ALA A 391 1.70 0.60 -13.31
CA ALA A 391 2.35 1.42 -12.29
C ALA A 391 3.89 1.30 -12.32
N PRO A 392 4.50 0.13 -12.17
CA PRO A 392 5.96 0.02 -12.20
C PRO A 392 6.54 0.30 -13.60
N ARG A 393 5.81 -0.02 -14.68
CA ARG A 393 6.24 0.31 -16.04
C ARG A 393 6.34 1.81 -16.25
N GLN A 394 5.36 2.58 -15.77
CA GLN A 394 5.38 4.05 -15.87
C GLN A 394 6.44 4.68 -14.96
N MET A 395 6.73 4.10 -13.79
CA MET A 395 7.88 4.51 -12.97
C MET A 395 9.20 4.40 -13.76
N GLN A 396 9.37 3.29 -14.48
CA GLN A 396 10.55 3.09 -15.32
C GLN A 396 10.57 4.02 -16.54
N SER A 397 9.43 4.15 -17.27
CA SER A 397 9.38 4.92 -18.52
C SER A 397 9.52 6.43 -18.28
N LEU A 398 8.81 6.98 -17.28
CA LEU A 398 8.77 8.41 -16.97
C LEU A 398 10.04 8.88 -16.27
N TRP A 399 10.46 8.18 -15.21
CA TRP A 399 11.51 8.68 -14.31
C TRP A 399 12.76 7.82 -14.28
N LYS A 400 12.85 6.80 -15.18
CA LYS A 400 14.02 5.91 -15.29
C LYS A 400 14.40 5.24 -13.96
N THR A 401 13.39 4.95 -13.13
CA THR A 401 13.58 4.29 -11.84
C THR A 401 14.24 2.93 -12.04
N LYS A 402 15.35 2.69 -11.33
CA LYS A 402 16.17 1.48 -11.50
C LYS A 402 15.82 0.35 -10.53
N GLU A 403 15.07 0.66 -9.48
CA GLU A 403 14.69 -0.28 -8.45
C GLU A 403 13.35 0.12 -7.84
N ILE A 404 12.38 -0.76 -7.98
CA ILE A 404 10.98 -0.52 -7.58
C ILE A 404 10.56 -1.65 -6.63
N TYR A 405 9.90 -1.31 -5.53
CA TYR A 405 9.21 -2.25 -4.67
C TYR A 405 7.72 -1.97 -4.71
N ILE A 406 6.90 -3.01 -4.85
CA ILE A 406 5.48 -2.91 -4.54
C ILE A 406 5.36 -3.01 -3.02
N THR A 407 5.25 -1.86 -2.37
CA THR A 407 5.30 -1.75 -0.91
C THR A 407 3.97 -2.01 -0.23
N GLU A 408 2.88 -1.89 -0.98
CA GLU A 408 1.55 -2.32 -0.55
C GLU A 408 0.69 -2.69 -1.76
N ASN A 409 -0.02 -3.82 -1.64
CA ASN A 409 -1.11 -4.25 -2.50
C ASN A 409 -1.95 -5.26 -1.72
N GLY A 410 -3.26 -5.15 -1.73
CA GLY A 410 -4.14 -6.04 -0.98
C GLY A 410 -5.58 -5.59 -1.06
N CYS A 411 -6.47 -6.30 -0.39
CA CYS A 411 -7.88 -5.94 -0.39
C CYS A 411 -8.54 -6.16 0.97
N GLY A 412 -9.44 -5.26 1.33
CA GLY A 412 -10.34 -5.45 2.44
C GLY A 412 -11.45 -6.44 2.10
N ALA A 413 -11.77 -7.32 3.04
CA ALA A 413 -12.84 -8.28 2.94
C ALA A 413 -13.60 -8.42 4.27
N SER A 414 -14.82 -8.97 4.22
CA SER A 414 -15.61 -9.31 5.39
C SER A 414 -15.33 -10.75 5.84
N ASP A 415 -14.09 -10.98 6.25
CA ASP A 415 -13.66 -12.33 6.63
C ASP A 415 -14.36 -12.80 7.91
N GLU A 416 -14.96 -13.98 7.84
CA GLU A 416 -15.60 -14.65 8.96
C GLU A 416 -14.93 -15.99 9.24
N MET A 417 -14.76 -16.31 10.52
CA MET A 417 -14.25 -17.61 10.94
C MET A 417 -15.40 -18.62 10.95
N SER A 418 -15.22 -19.71 10.23
CA SER A 418 -16.15 -20.82 10.20
C SER A 418 -16.14 -21.58 11.54
N ALA A 419 -17.16 -22.42 11.79
CA ALA A 419 -17.30 -23.19 13.03
C ALA A 419 -16.11 -24.15 13.30
N ASN A 420 -15.41 -24.56 12.26
CA ASN A 420 -14.20 -25.42 12.33
C ASN A 420 -12.89 -24.60 12.44
N GLY A 421 -12.97 -23.29 12.63
CA GLY A 421 -11.81 -22.44 12.87
C GLY A 421 -11.00 -22.08 11.62
N ILE A 422 -11.60 -22.14 10.44
CA ILE A 422 -10.98 -21.80 9.15
C ILE A 422 -11.58 -20.49 8.63
N VAL A 423 -10.78 -19.69 7.95
CA VAL A 423 -11.20 -18.49 7.19
C VAL A 423 -10.89 -18.70 5.72
N ASP A 424 -11.94 -18.93 4.93
CA ASP A 424 -11.87 -19.23 3.49
C ASP A 424 -12.05 -17.95 2.66
N ASP A 425 -11.00 -17.13 2.58
CA ASP A 425 -10.96 -15.84 1.89
C ASP A 425 -10.57 -15.99 0.39
N SER A 426 -11.36 -16.75 -0.35
CA SER A 426 -11.12 -17.04 -1.78
C SER A 426 -11.18 -15.79 -2.67
N ASP A 427 -11.90 -14.76 -2.28
CA ASP A 427 -11.95 -13.45 -2.92
C ASP A 427 -10.60 -12.74 -2.84
N ARG A 428 -9.89 -12.82 -1.70
CA ARG A 428 -8.53 -12.30 -1.55
C ARG A 428 -7.53 -13.10 -2.39
N ILE A 429 -7.69 -14.42 -2.50
CA ILE A 429 -6.87 -15.24 -3.40
C ILE A 429 -7.07 -14.81 -4.85
N MET A 430 -8.32 -14.62 -5.28
CA MET A 430 -8.64 -14.13 -6.62
C MET A 430 -7.98 -12.76 -6.87
N PHE A 431 -8.07 -11.84 -5.91
CA PHE A 431 -7.43 -10.53 -5.98
C PHE A 431 -5.90 -10.67 -6.15
N LEU A 432 -5.24 -11.39 -5.25
CA LEU A 432 -3.78 -11.57 -5.27
C LEU A 432 -3.30 -12.21 -6.57
N ARG A 433 -3.97 -13.30 -7.00
CA ARG A 433 -3.62 -14.01 -8.24
C ARG A 433 -3.65 -13.08 -9.45
N ASN A 434 -4.72 -12.33 -9.62
CA ASN A 434 -4.85 -11.43 -10.75
C ASN A 434 -3.81 -10.29 -10.72
N HIS A 435 -3.57 -9.68 -9.55
CA HIS A 435 -2.57 -8.61 -9.41
C HIS A 435 -1.15 -9.12 -9.63
N LEU A 436 -0.81 -10.29 -9.07
CA LEU A 436 0.51 -10.91 -9.28
C LEU A 436 0.73 -11.33 -10.74
N ALA A 437 -0.30 -11.76 -11.45
CA ALA A 437 -0.18 -12.07 -12.89
C ALA A 437 0.21 -10.85 -13.72
N HIS A 438 -0.38 -9.69 -13.44
CA HIS A 438 -0.01 -8.43 -14.09
C HIS A 438 1.37 -7.92 -13.66
N LEU A 439 1.74 -8.09 -12.40
CA LEU A 439 3.09 -7.76 -11.92
C LEU A 439 4.14 -8.65 -12.58
N HIS A 440 3.85 -9.94 -12.73
CA HIS A 440 4.72 -10.86 -13.45
C HIS A 440 4.93 -10.42 -14.90
N ARG A 441 3.87 -9.99 -15.61
CA ARG A 441 4.01 -9.42 -16.97
C ARG A 441 5.02 -8.28 -16.98
N ALA A 442 4.95 -7.35 -16.02
CA ALA A 442 5.90 -6.24 -15.93
C ALA A 442 7.35 -6.72 -15.72
N THR A 443 7.57 -7.65 -14.80
CA THR A 443 8.91 -8.19 -14.53
C THR A 443 9.47 -9.00 -15.70
N ALA A 444 8.63 -9.77 -16.38
CA ALA A 444 9.00 -10.53 -17.58
C ALA A 444 9.40 -9.63 -18.76
N GLU A 445 8.84 -8.42 -18.85
CA GLU A 445 9.22 -7.38 -19.81
C GLU A 445 10.44 -6.54 -19.36
N GLY A 446 11.09 -6.90 -18.23
CA GLY A 446 12.31 -6.26 -17.75
C GLY A 446 12.09 -5.00 -16.90
N VAL A 447 10.88 -4.77 -16.40
CA VAL A 447 10.64 -3.70 -15.43
C VAL A 447 11.32 -4.06 -14.10
N PRO A 448 12.14 -3.17 -13.49
CA PRO A 448 13.04 -3.49 -12.39
C PRO A 448 12.31 -3.57 -11.03
N VAL A 449 11.25 -4.37 -10.95
CA VAL A 449 10.58 -4.63 -9.67
C VAL A 449 11.37 -5.65 -8.88
N LYS A 450 11.74 -5.31 -7.64
CA LYS A 450 12.59 -6.11 -6.76
C LYS A 450 11.86 -6.87 -5.68
N GLY A 451 10.61 -6.51 -5.40
CA GLY A 451 9.83 -7.18 -4.35
C GLY A 451 8.38 -6.78 -4.31
N TYR A 452 7.62 -7.57 -3.58
CA TYR A 452 6.18 -7.42 -3.39
C TYR A 452 5.79 -7.67 -1.94
N PHE A 453 5.04 -6.74 -1.35
CA PHE A 453 4.61 -6.74 0.03
C PHE A 453 3.08 -6.60 0.08
N PRO A 454 2.31 -7.68 0.30
CA PRO A 454 0.88 -7.56 0.48
C PRO A 454 0.54 -6.74 1.72
N TRP A 455 -0.46 -5.89 1.60
CA TRP A 455 -1.13 -5.23 2.69
C TRP A 455 -2.38 -6.03 3.07
N SER A 456 -2.38 -6.67 4.20
CA SER A 456 -1.43 -6.61 5.30
C SER A 456 -1.08 -8.02 5.79
N LEU A 457 -0.01 -8.18 6.56
CA LEU A 457 0.31 -9.46 7.22
C LEU A 457 -0.88 -9.97 8.02
N MET A 458 -1.46 -9.13 8.87
CA MET A 458 -2.53 -9.47 9.80
C MET A 458 -3.67 -8.46 9.72
N ASP A 459 -4.89 -8.89 10.04
CA ASP A 459 -5.98 -7.97 10.31
C ASP A 459 -5.56 -7.00 11.41
N ASN A 460 -5.88 -5.72 11.25
CA ASN A 460 -5.41 -4.69 12.15
C ASN A 460 -6.39 -3.51 12.23
N PHE A 461 -6.00 -2.41 12.86
CA PHE A 461 -6.78 -1.19 12.93
C PHE A 461 -6.73 -0.45 11.58
N GLU A 462 -7.79 -0.57 10.76
CA GLU A 462 -7.85 0.02 9.41
C GLU A 462 -8.33 1.48 9.45
N TRP A 463 -7.54 2.33 10.05
CA TRP A 463 -7.72 3.78 10.10
C TRP A 463 -9.15 4.19 10.51
N SER A 464 -9.85 4.98 9.69
CA SER A 464 -11.23 5.42 9.96
C SER A 464 -12.27 4.28 9.94
N ASP A 465 -11.95 3.13 9.34
CA ASP A 465 -12.79 1.93 9.37
C ASP A 465 -12.65 1.12 10.68
N GLY A 466 -11.67 1.45 11.53
CA GLY A 466 -11.43 0.72 12.77
C GLY A 466 -11.12 -0.76 12.50
N PHE A 467 -11.78 -1.65 13.22
CA PHE A 467 -11.61 -3.10 13.05
C PHE A 467 -12.63 -3.75 12.10
N SER A 468 -13.46 -2.97 11.42
CA SER A 468 -14.54 -3.48 10.57
C SER A 468 -14.11 -3.91 9.17
N ASN A 469 -12.88 -3.56 8.75
CA ASN A 469 -12.34 -3.87 7.43
C ASN A 469 -11.04 -4.68 7.59
N ARG A 470 -10.99 -5.88 7.02
CA ARG A 470 -9.92 -6.84 7.25
C ARG A 470 -9.06 -6.99 5.99
N PHE A 471 -7.79 -6.58 6.08
CA PHE A 471 -6.82 -6.68 4.98
C PHE A 471 -5.79 -7.81 5.16
N GLY A 472 -5.75 -8.42 6.34
CA GLY A 472 -4.71 -9.38 6.68
C GLY A 472 -4.76 -10.68 5.88
N LEU A 473 -3.60 -11.26 5.64
CA LEU A 473 -3.45 -12.69 5.29
C LEU A 473 -3.73 -13.59 6.50
N VAL A 474 -3.58 -13.03 7.70
CA VAL A 474 -3.83 -13.69 8.96
C VAL A 474 -5.01 -13.03 9.65
N TYR A 475 -6.00 -13.82 10.02
CA TYR A 475 -7.13 -13.39 10.83
C TYR A 475 -6.69 -13.13 12.27
N VAL A 476 -7.12 -12.01 12.85
CA VAL A 476 -6.94 -11.70 14.27
C VAL A 476 -8.30 -11.65 14.94
N ASP A 477 -8.51 -12.48 15.95
CA ASP A 477 -9.60 -12.30 16.88
C ASP A 477 -9.24 -11.13 17.83
N TYR A 478 -9.82 -9.98 17.62
CA TYR A 478 -9.47 -8.77 18.36
C TYR A 478 -9.76 -8.85 19.87
N ARG A 479 -10.62 -9.77 20.30
CA ARG A 479 -10.93 -9.96 21.70
C ARG A 479 -9.89 -10.84 22.41
N THR A 480 -9.42 -11.90 21.76
CA THR A 480 -8.47 -12.87 22.33
C THR A 480 -7.05 -12.66 21.86
N GLN A 481 -6.87 -11.85 20.84
CA GLN A 481 -5.59 -11.60 20.16
C GLN A 481 -5.01 -12.86 19.48
N LYS A 482 -5.85 -13.89 19.26
CA LYS A 482 -5.43 -15.11 18.56
C LYS A 482 -5.23 -14.83 17.07
N ARG A 483 -4.09 -15.30 16.53
CA ARG A 483 -3.74 -15.24 15.11
C ARG A 483 -4.12 -16.57 14.46
N THR A 484 -4.82 -16.51 13.30
CA THR A 484 -5.18 -17.70 12.53
C THR A 484 -4.90 -17.41 11.04
N PRO A 485 -3.92 -18.08 10.41
CA PRO A 485 -3.67 -17.94 8.97
C PRO A 485 -4.94 -18.23 8.17
N LYS A 486 -5.27 -17.37 7.22
CA LYS A 486 -6.40 -17.54 6.29
C LYS A 486 -5.97 -18.43 5.10
N LEU A 487 -6.92 -18.80 4.25
CA LEU A 487 -6.61 -19.56 3.04
C LEU A 487 -5.65 -18.78 2.11
N SER A 488 -5.77 -17.46 2.05
CA SER A 488 -4.85 -16.58 1.31
C SER A 488 -3.41 -16.62 1.83
N ALA A 489 -3.18 -16.90 3.12
CA ALA A 489 -1.84 -17.11 3.66
C ALA A 489 -1.19 -18.37 3.09
N ALA A 490 -1.97 -19.45 2.95
CA ALA A 490 -1.50 -20.68 2.30
C ALA A 490 -1.19 -20.46 0.81
N TYR A 491 -2.07 -19.73 0.10
CA TYR A 491 -1.82 -19.31 -1.29
C TYR A 491 -0.51 -18.51 -1.42
N PHE A 492 -0.30 -17.53 -0.54
CA PHE A 492 0.89 -16.68 -0.59
C PHE A 492 2.16 -17.45 -0.25
N ARG A 493 2.10 -18.39 0.70
CA ARG A 493 3.21 -19.31 1.00
C ARG A 493 3.61 -20.15 -0.22
N GLU A 494 2.63 -20.66 -0.98
CA GLU A 494 2.91 -21.40 -2.22
C GLU A 494 3.54 -20.50 -3.30
N ALA A 495 3.08 -19.26 -3.43
CA ALA A 495 3.68 -18.29 -4.35
C ALA A 495 5.14 -18.00 -4.00
N ILE A 496 5.46 -17.81 -2.72
CA ILE A 496 6.82 -17.65 -2.21
C ILE A 496 7.67 -18.89 -2.53
N ALA A 497 7.18 -20.08 -2.19
CA ALA A 497 7.92 -21.34 -2.35
C ALA A 497 8.27 -21.63 -3.81
N LYS A 498 7.38 -21.28 -4.73
CA LYS A 498 7.57 -21.48 -6.19
C LYS A 498 8.20 -20.27 -6.88
N ASN A 499 8.37 -19.16 -6.21
CA ASN A 499 8.74 -17.86 -6.79
C ASN A 499 7.86 -17.53 -8.01
N ALA A 500 6.57 -17.77 -7.96
CA ALA A 500 5.67 -17.75 -9.10
C ALA A 500 4.23 -17.36 -8.73
N VAL A 501 3.45 -16.99 -9.75
CA VAL A 501 1.98 -16.97 -9.66
C VAL A 501 1.47 -18.40 -9.62
N VAL A 502 0.63 -18.72 -8.64
CA VAL A 502 0.08 -20.08 -8.42
C VAL A 502 -1.44 -20.12 -8.55
#